data_4126f513d0916084add31e6396222b50
#
_entry.id   4126f513d0916084add31e6396222b50
#
_cell.length_a   1.000
_cell.length_b   1.000
_cell.length_c   1.000
_cell.angle_alpha   90.00
_cell.angle_beta   90.00
_cell.angle_gamma   90.00
#
_symmetry.space_group_name_H-M   'P 1'
#
loop_
_entity.id
_entity.type
_entity.pdbx_description
1 polymer ?
#
loop_
_entity_poly.entity_id
_entity_poly.type
_entity_poly.pdbx_seq_one_letter_code
_entity_poly.pdbx_strand_id
1 'polypeptide(L)'
;MTMLQSTVKHLRQLQQSNDSDARLDSIKYCTVIMALAKNNHASEAHEVLMDMTNVYQNDLSQDLKPDIKVYHAVLSAWSRHGAAPDHAANQASDILARLWSLSKHDRSMQPTTYTYNNVLFSFKSAKQAWRAQALLEEMKDRAKQRRLNPPDVTTYRVVLETWHRSSDAAKKSQIRLLTREYTVRFGGSPPAFRK
;
A
#
# COMPACT_ATOMS: atom_id res chain seq x y z
N MET A 1 12.23 -4.63 24.56
CA MET A 1 12.83 -4.15 23.29
C MET A 1 12.99 -5.35 22.39
N THR A 2 12.22 -5.45 21.29
CA THR A 2 12.29 -6.63 20.41
C THR A 2 13.60 -6.63 19.62
N MET A 3 14.10 -7.82 19.22
CA MET A 3 15.30 -7.97 18.37
C MET A 3 15.23 -7.05 17.13
N LEU A 4 14.04 -6.85 16.56
CA LEU A 4 13.80 -6.03 15.36
C LEU A 4 13.94 -4.53 15.63
N GLN A 5 13.48 -4.03 16.79
CA GLN A 5 13.72 -2.63 17.17
C GLN A 5 15.21 -2.34 17.36
N SER A 6 15.96 -3.33 17.84
CA SER A 6 17.42 -3.27 17.90
C SER A 6 18.05 -3.19 16.51
N THR A 7 17.51 -3.93 15.53
CA THR A 7 17.99 -3.92 14.14
C THR A 7 17.76 -2.55 13.47
N VAL A 8 16.56 -1.98 13.59
CA VAL A 8 16.27 -0.64 13.04
C VAL A 8 17.15 0.43 13.69
N LYS A 9 17.36 0.34 15.01
CA LYS A 9 18.28 1.24 15.72
C LYS A 9 19.72 1.10 15.23
N HIS A 10 20.17 -0.12 15.00
CA HIS A 10 21.51 -0.40 14.47
C HIS A 10 21.69 0.15 13.05
N LEU A 11 20.68 0.01 12.18
CA LEU A 11 20.68 0.61 10.83
C LEU A 11 20.84 2.13 10.88
N ARG A 12 20.14 2.80 11.82
CA ARG A 12 20.29 4.26 12.03
C ARG A 12 21.68 4.62 12.49
N GLN A 13 22.29 3.82 13.36
CA GLN A 13 23.66 4.04 13.83
C GLN A 13 24.69 3.90 12.68
N LEU A 14 24.52 2.89 11.82
CA LEU A 14 25.36 2.69 10.64
C LEU A 14 25.27 3.89 9.67
N GLN A 15 24.06 4.44 9.48
CA GLN A 15 23.86 5.61 8.62
C GLN A 15 24.53 6.88 9.17
N GLN A 16 24.67 7.00 10.49
CA GLN A 16 25.33 8.13 11.17
C GLN A 16 26.84 7.94 11.32
N SER A 17 27.37 6.78 10.93
CA SER A 17 28.81 6.53 11.00
C SER A 17 29.59 7.37 9.98
N ASN A 18 30.80 7.78 10.34
CA ASN A 18 31.71 8.47 9.43
C ASN A 18 32.38 7.51 8.42
N ASP A 19 32.14 6.21 8.56
CA ASP A 19 32.66 5.19 7.65
C ASP A 19 31.75 5.05 6.43
N SER A 20 32.26 5.44 5.24
CA SER A 20 31.53 5.37 3.98
C SER A 20 31.10 3.93 3.63
N ASP A 21 31.92 2.94 3.98
CA ASP A 21 31.63 1.53 3.67
C ASP A 21 30.55 0.93 4.60
N ALA A 22 30.41 1.51 5.79
CA ALA A 22 29.35 1.12 6.75
C ALA A 22 28.00 1.77 6.42
N ARG A 23 27.96 2.87 5.65
CA ARG A 23 26.70 3.53 5.30
C ARG A 23 25.80 2.62 4.47
N LEU A 24 24.50 2.78 4.70
CA LEU A 24 23.49 2.07 3.93
C LEU A 24 23.34 2.71 2.56
N ASP A 25 23.60 1.94 1.52
CA ASP A 25 23.25 2.27 0.14
C ASP A 25 21.80 1.88 -0.17
N SER A 26 21.31 2.27 -1.34
CA SER A 26 19.94 1.94 -1.79
C SER A 26 19.66 0.44 -1.79
N ILE A 27 20.64 -0.39 -2.15
CA ILE A 27 20.50 -1.85 -2.23
C ILE A 27 20.29 -2.43 -0.83
N LYS A 28 21.10 -2.00 0.14
CA LYS A 28 20.98 -2.44 1.54
C LYS A 28 19.63 -2.03 2.14
N TYR A 29 19.20 -0.77 1.93
CA TYR A 29 17.87 -0.31 2.35
C TYR A 29 16.75 -1.14 1.74
N CYS A 30 16.74 -1.30 0.43
CA CYS A 30 15.74 -2.09 -0.27
C CYS A 30 15.70 -3.54 0.22
N THR A 31 16.87 -4.15 0.41
CA THR A 31 16.98 -5.54 0.90
C THR A 31 16.35 -5.69 2.29
N VAL A 32 16.67 -4.78 3.21
CA VAL A 32 16.12 -4.79 4.57
C VAL A 32 14.60 -4.57 4.55
N ILE A 33 14.11 -3.56 3.82
CA ILE A 33 12.68 -3.27 3.71
C ILE A 33 11.93 -4.48 3.14
N MET A 34 12.44 -5.09 2.06
CA MET A 34 11.80 -6.25 1.44
C MET A 34 11.80 -7.47 2.35
N ALA A 35 12.90 -7.70 3.10
CA ALA A 35 12.98 -8.80 4.08
C ALA A 35 11.97 -8.60 5.22
N LEU A 36 11.89 -7.40 5.81
CA LEU A 36 10.92 -7.05 6.85
C LEU A 36 9.48 -7.20 6.34
N ALA A 37 9.20 -6.66 5.16
CA ALA A 37 7.88 -6.73 4.53
C ALA A 37 7.46 -8.19 4.25
N LYS A 38 8.36 -9.03 3.75
CA LYS A 38 8.11 -10.45 3.49
C LYS A 38 7.76 -11.22 4.77
N ASN A 39 8.38 -10.87 5.88
CA ASN A 39 8.15 -11.47 7.18
C ASN A 39 7.01 -10.81 7.99
N ASN A 40 6.16 -10.00 7.35
CA ASN A 40 5.02 -9.30 7.94
C ASN A 40 5.37 -8.28 9.06
N HIS A 41 6.60 -7.77 9.08
CA HIS A 41 7.03 -6.68 9.95
C HIS A 41 6.74 -5.33 9.30
N ALA A 42 5.44 -5.01 9.14
CA ALA A 42 4.98 -3.86 8.38
C ALA A 42 5.42 -2.52 8.99
N SER A 43 5.37 -2.40 10.32
CA SER A 43 5.77 -1.18 11.03
C SER A 43 7.26 -0.90 10.85
N GLU A 44 8.10 -1.90 11.05
CA GLU A 44 9.55 -1.80 10.94
C GLU A 44 9.97 -1.54 9.47
N ALA A 45 9.32 -2.21 8.51
CA ALA A 45 9.55 -1.95 7.10
C ALA A 45 9.19 -0.51 6.72
N HIS A 46 8.10 0.02 7.29
CA HIS A 46 7.68 1.40 7.07
C HIS A 46 8.67 2.40 7.70
N GLU A 47 9.13 2.14 8.94
CA GLU A 47 10.15 2.97 9.58
C GLU A 47 11.42 3.07 8.75
N VAL A 48 11.94 1.94 8.25
CA VAL A 48 13.16 1.92 7.42
C VAL A 48 12.92 2.65 6.09
N LEU A 49 11.74 2.55 5.48
CA LEU A 49 11.38 3.32 4.29
C LEU A 49 11.37 4.82 4.59
N MET A 50 10.84 5.23 5.75
CA MET A 50 10.85 6.65 6.15
C MET A 50 12.28 7.16 6.38
N ASP A 51 13.13 6.36 7.02
CA ASP A 51 14.54 6.70 7.23
C ASP A 51 15.27 6.86 5.87
N MET A 52 15.11 5.91 4.94
CA MET A 52 15.65 6.01 3.57
C MET A 52 15.20 7.29 2.86
N THR A 53 13.91 7.62 2.99
CA THR A 53 13.35 8.83 2.37
C THR A 53 13.90 10.11 2.99
N ASN A 54 14.06 10.13 4.32
CA ASN A 54 14.62 11.28 5.03
C ASN A 54 16.08 11.51 4.66
N VAL A 55 16.88 10.44 4.57
CA VAL A 55 18.28 10.53 4.12
C VAL A 55 18.35 11.06 2.70
N TYR A 56 17.53 10.52 1.78
CA TYR A 56 17.44 11.01 0.40
C TYR A 56 17.10 12.51 0.32
N GLN A 57 16.14 12.98 1.14
CA GLN A 57 15.73 14.38 1.15
C GLN A 57 16.79 15.32 1.73
N ASN A 58 17.57 14.88 2.72
CA ASN A 58 18.59 15.69 3.37
C ASN A 58 19.91 15.73 2.58
N ASP A 59 20.35 14.58 2.06
CA ASP A 59 21.63 14.46 1.37
C ASP A 59 21.53 14.68 -0.14
N LEU A 60 20.31 14.74 -0.71
CA LEU A 60 20.01 14.82 -2.14
C LEU A 60 20.75 13.76 -2.98
N SER A 61 21.20 12.69 -2.34
CA SER A 61 21.89 11.58 -2.99
C SER A 61 20.90 10.79 -3.85
N GLN A 62 21.01 10.91 -5.17
CA GLN A 62 20.14 10.20 -6.13
C GLN A 62 20.19 8.68 -5.94
N ASP A 63 21.31 8.18 -5.42
CA ASP A 63 21.51 6.75 -5.16
C ASP A 63 20.63 6.20 -4.03
N LEU A 64 20.14 7.08 -3.13
CA LEU A 64 19.26 6.70 -2.03
C LEU A 64 17.78 6.93 -2.32
N LYS A 65 17.41 7.29 -3.54
CA LYS A 65 16.02 7.53 -3.92
C LYS A 65 15.20 6.24 -3.85
N PRO A 66 14.16 6.18 -2.98
CA PRO A 66 13.27 5.01 -2.95
C PRO A 66 12.53 4.85 -4.28
N ASP A 67 12.47 3.66 -4.82
CA ASP A 67 11.63 3.33 -5.97
C ASP A 67 10.21 2.90 -5.56
N ILE A 68 9.29 2.86 -6.52
CA ILE A 68 7.90 2.46 -6.25
C ILE A 68 7.77 1.01 -5.74
N LYS A 69 8.74 0.13 -6.05
CA LYS A 69 8.73 -1.28 -5.62
C LYS A 69 8.91 -1.40 -4.12
N VAL A 70 9.72 -0.52 -3.53
CA VAL A 70 9.93 -0.46 -2.07
C VAL A 70 8.62 -0.05 -1.37
N TYR A 71 7.93 0.97 -1.89
CA TYR A 71 6.61 1.37 -1.39
C TYR A 71 5.59 0.23 -1.53
N HIS A 72 5.61 -0.49 -2.65
CA HIS A 72 4.73 -1.65 -2.86
C HIS A 72 5.01 -2.79 -1.85
N ALA A 73 6.28 -3.02 -1.50
CA ALA A 73 6.63 -4.03 -0.49
C ALA A 73 6.03 -3.67 0.88
N VAL A 74 6.16 -2.41 1.30
CA VAL A 74 5.59 -1.93 2.57
C VAL A 74 4.06 -1.96 2.54
N LEU A 75 3.42 -1.51 1.44
CA LEU A 75 1.98 -1.61 1.26
C LEU A 75 1.47 -3.05 1.34
N SER A 76 2.19 -3.99 0.70
CA SER A 76 1.87 -5.41 0.76
C SER A 76 2.00 -5.98 2.19
N ALA A 77 2.96 -5.51 2.97
CA ALA A 77 3.08 -5.90 4.38
C ALA A 77 1.90 -5.36 5.19
N TRP A 78 1.54 -4.09 5.04
CA TRP A 78 0.36 -3.51 5.71
C TRP A 78 -0.95 -4.21 5.31
N SER A 79 -1.11 -4.60 4.05
CA SER A 79 -2.30 -5.32 3.60
C SER A 79 -2.49 -6.70 4.28
N ARG A 80 -1.40 -7.30 4.76
CA ARG A 80 -1.39 -8.58 5.50
C ARG A 80 -1.34 -8.41 7.02
N HIS A 81 -1.14 -7.19 7.51
CA HIS A 81 -1.00 -6.92 8.93
C HIS A 81 -2.34 -7.05 9.67
N GLY A 82 -2.54 -8.18 10.35
CA GLY A 82 -3.82 -8.52 10.99
C GLY A 82 -3.97 -8.04 12.44
N ALA A 83 -2.89 -7.67 13.11
CA ALA A 83 -2.91 -7.34 14.55
C ALA A 83 -3.61 -5.99 14.85
N ALA A 84 -3.50 -5.01 13.93
CA ALA A 84 -4.11 -3.69 14.06
C ALA A 84 -4.66 -3.23 12.69
N PRO A 85 -5.80 -3.81 12.24
CA PRO A 85 -6.27 -3.60 10.86
C PRO A 85 -6.64 -2.15 10.54
N ASP A 86 -7.20 -1.39 11.48
CA ASP A 86 -7.52 0.03 11.28
C ASP A 86 -6.26 0.88 11.14
N HIS A 87 -5.25 0.62 11.96
CA HIS A 87 -3.96 1.28 11.84
C HIS A 87 -3.30 0.95 10.49
N ALA A 88 -3.29 -0.32 10.09
CA ALA A 88 -2.75 -0.76 8.80
C ALA A 88 -3.47 -0.08 7.62
N ALA A 89 -4.79 0.06 7.69
CA ALA A 89 -5.59 0.74 6.68
C ALA A 89 -5.24 2.24 6.56
N ASN A 90 -4.96 2.89 7.68
CA ASN A 90 -4.52 4.30 7.70
C ASN A 90 -3.13 4.44 7.10
N GLN A 91 -2.16 3.62 7.53
CA GLN A 91 -0.80 3.64 6.98
C GLN A 91 -0.77 3.38 5.47
N ALA A 92 -1.59 2.42 4.99
CA ALA A 92 -1.71 2.15 3.56
C ALA A 92 -2.28 3.36 2.79
N SER A 93 -3.25 4.08 3.36
CA SER A 93 -3.81 5.31 2.76
C SER A 93 -2.78 6.43 2.71
N ASP A 94 -2.00 6.62 3.76
CA ASP A 94 -0.96 7.65 3.85
C ASP A 94 0.14 7.39 2.81
N ILE A 95 0.54 6.13 2.63
CA ILE A 95 1.49 5.75 1.58
C ILE A 95 0.94 6.06 0.18
N LEU A 96 -0.35 5.77 -0.09
CA LEU A 96 -0.98 6.10 -1.38
C LEU A 96 -0.98 7.62 -1.62
N ALA A 97 -1.36 8.40 -0.62
CA ALA A 97 -1.35 9.87 -0.70
C ALA A 97 0.08 10.40 -0.97
N ARG A 98 1.08 9.84 -0.29
CA ARG A 98 2.49 10.17 -0.51
C ARG A 98 2.95 9.86 -1.93
N LEU A 99 2.62 8.68 -2.46
CA LEU A 99 2.95 8.32 -3.85
C LEU A 99 2.34 9.29 -4.85
N TRP A 100 1.09 9.73 -4.64
CA TRP A 100 0.47 10.77 -5.47
C TRP A 100 1.20 12.10 -5.37
N SER A 101 1.67 12.48 -4.20
CA SER A 101 2.47 13.71 -4.02
C SER A 101 3.80 13.61 -4.78
N LEU A 102 4.51 12.49 -4.63
CA LEU A 102 5.78 12.24 -5.31
C LEU A 102 5.61 12.19 -6.83
N SER A 103 4.52 11.61 -7.33
CA SER A 103 4.26 11.47 -8.77
C SER A 103 4.06 12.79 -9.50
N LYS A 104 3.84 13.91 -8.79
CA LYS A 104 3.79 15.25 -9.39
C LYS A 104 5.14 15.68 -9.95
N HIS A 105 6.22 15.22 -9.34
CA HIS A 105 7.60 15.56 -9.70
C HIS A 105 8.33 14.40 -10.38
N ASP A 106 7.88 13.17 -10.14
CA ASP A 106 8.48 11.96 -10.67
C ASP A 106 7.41 10.95 -11.12
N ARG A 107 7.20 10.83 -12.42
CA ARG A 107 6.21 9.90 -13.00
C ARG A 107 6.45 8.43 -12.65
N SER A 108 7.69 8.04 -12.34
CA SER A 108 8.01 6.66 -11.93
C SER A 108 7.35 6.28 -10.60
N MET A 109 6.99 7.27 -9.77
CA MET A 109 6.30 7.09 -8.50
C MET A 109 4.78 7.08 -8.62
N GLN A 110 4.23 7.11 -9.85
CA GLN A 110 2.79 7.14 -10.06
C GLN A 110 2.13 5.87 -9.55
N PRO A 111 1.10 5.98 -8.67
CA PRO A 111 0.34 4.83 -8.21
C PRO A 111 -0.27 4.05 -9.38
N THR A 112 -0.26 2.74 -9.25
CA THR A 112 -0.82 1.80 -10.23
C THR A 112 -2.05 1.10 -9.66
N THR A 113 -2.77 0.33 -10.48
CA THR A 113 -3.87 -0.54 -10.00
C THR A 113 -3.39 -1.48 -8.90
N TYR A 114 -2.14 -1.96 -8.98
CA TYR A 114 -1.52 -2.77 -7.91
C TYR A 114 -1.42 -2.01 -6.58
N THR A 115 -1.01 -0.73 -6.61
CA THR A 115 -0.95 0.14 -5.43
C THR A 115 -2.31 0.25 -4.76
N TYR A 116 -3.35 0.57 -5.53
CA TYR A 116 -4.73 0.68 -5.05
C TYR A 116 -5.26 -0.64 -4.50
N ASN A 117 -5.00 -1.76 -5.16
CA ASN A 117 -5.44 -3.07 -4.70
C ASN A 117 -4.83 -3.43 -3.33
N ASN A 118 -3.55 -3.07 -3.05
CA ASN A 118 -2.97 -3.26 -1.72
C ASN A 118 -3.66 -2.42 -0.65
N VAL A 119 -4.02 -1.16 -0.94
CA VAL A 119 -4.78 -0.33 0.00
C VAL A 119 -6.19 -0.91 0.24
N LEU A 120 -6.85 -1.37 -0.82
CA LEU A 120 -8.15 -2.05 -0.71
C LEU A 120 -8.08 -3.33 0.13
N PHE A 121 -7.00 -4.11 0.03
CA PHE A 121 -6.78 -5.27 0.91
C PHE A 121 -6.69 -4.87 2.39
N SER A 122 -6.05 -3.73 2.72
CA SER A 122 -6.02 -3.21 4.08
C SER A 122 -7.41 -2.80 4.57
N PHE A 123 -8.20 -2.12 3.73
CA PHE A 123 -9.61 -1.79 4.06
C PHE A 123 -10.47 -3.03 4.24
N LYS A 124 -10.24 -4.08 3.44
CA LYS A 124 -10.93 -5.37 3.62
C LYS A 124 -10.61 -6.00 4.97
N SER A 125 -9.36 -5.98 5.39
CA SER A 125 -8.94 -6.50 6.70
C SER A 125 -9.58 -5.71 7.85
N ALA A 126 -9.69 -4.39 7.71
CA ALA A 126 -10.33 -3.48 8.65
C ALA A 126 -11.87 -3.43 8.52
N LYS A 127 -12.49 -4.15 7.57
CA LYS A 127 -13.94 -4.13 7.26
C LYS A 127 -14.48 -2.73 6.93
N GLN A 128 -13.65 -1.85 6.41
CA GLN A 128 -13.98 -0.45 6.11
C GLN A 128 -14.61 -0.31 4.71
N ALA A 129 -15.84 -0.79 4.55
CA ALA A 129 -16.53 -0.92 3.27
C ALA A 129 -16.73 0.42 2.55
N TRP A 130 -17.10 1.49 3.26
CA TRP A 130 -17.25 2.82 2.67
C TRP A 130 -15.94 3.42 2.17
N ARG A 131 -14.82 3.20 2.89
CA ARG A 131 -13.50 3.63 2.41
C ARG A 131 -13.08 2.86 1.16
N ALA A 132 -13.34 1.54 1.13
CA ALA A 132 -13.08 0.72 -0.05
C ALA A 132 -13.91 1.18 -1.26
N GLN A 133 -15.20 1.51 -1.05
CA GLN A 133 -16.07 2.04 -2.09
C GLN A 133 -15.56 3.40 -2.60
N ALA A 134 -15.25 4.32 -1.70
CA ALA A 134 -14.73 5.64 -2.07
C ALA A 134 -13.44 5.52 -2.90
N LEU A 135 -12.54 4.61 -2.52
CA LEU A 135 -11.31 4.37 -3.25
C LEU A 135 -11.56 3.80 -4.66
N LEU A 136 -12.56 2.92 -4.81
CA LEU A 136 -12.98 2.43 -6.13
C LEU A 136 -13.50 3.56 -7.01
N GLU A 137 -14.32 4.47 -6.47
CA GLU A 137 -14.81 5.62 -7.23
C GLU A 137 -13.66 6.56 -7.64
N GLU A 138 -12.72 6.83 -6.71
CA GLU A 138 -11.50 7.58 -7.04
C GLU A 138 -10.72 6.92 -8.19
N MET A 139 -10.54 5.60 -8.16
CA MET A 139 -9.87 4.89 -9.26
C MET A 139 -10.58 5.08 -10.60
N LYS A 140 -11.93 5.01 -10.62
CA LYS A 140 -12.73 5.23 -11.84
C LYS A 140 -12.52 6.64 -12.39
N ASP A 141 -12.54 7.66 -11.53
CA ASP A 141 -12.40 9.04 -11.96
C ASP A 141 -10.99 9.34 -12.46
N ARG A 142 -9.96 8.80 -11.81
CA ARG A 142 -8.59 8.90 -12.30
C ARG A 142 -8.37 8.16 -13.62
N ALA A 143 -9.05 7.03 -13.82
CA ALA A 143 -9.01 6.29 -15.08
C ALA A 143 -9.65 7.09 -16.23
N LYS A 144 -10.79 7.77 -15.99
CA LYS A 144 -11.40 8.69 -16.96
C LYS A 144 -10.44 9.82 -17.36
N GLN A 145 -9.66 10.33 -16.41
CA GLN A 145 -8.64 11.35 -16.64
C GLN A 145 -7.33 10.79 -17.26
N ARG A 146 -7.29 9.50 -17.61
CA ARG A 146 -6.09 8.80 -18.11
C ARG A 146 -4.87 8.89 -17.18
N ARG A 147 -5.10 9.07 -15.87
CA ARG A 147 -4.06 9.14 -14.85
C ARG A 147 -3.78 7.80 -14.19
N LEU A 148 -4.62 6.80 -14.43
CA LEU A 148 -4.56 5.47 -13.86
C LEU A 148 -5.18 4.47 -14.84
N ASN A 149 -4.72 3.21 -14.82
CA ASN A 149 -5.45 2.13 -15.44
C ASN A 149 -6.78 1.91 -14.72
N PRO A 150 -7.84 1.55 -15.46
CA PRO A 150 -9.15 1.35 -14.85
C PRO A 150 -9.13 0.20 -13.82
N PRO A 151 -10.06 0.23 -12.83
CA PRO A 151 -10.25 -0.87 -11.88
C PRO A 151 -10.35 -2.22 -12.58
N ASP A 152 -9.66 -3.23 -12.07
CA ASP A 152 -9.64 -4.60 -12.59
C ASP A 152 -10.58 -5.53 -11.83
N VAL A 153 -10.62 -6.80 -12.24
CA VAL A 153 -11.42 -7.86 -11.57
C VAL A 153 -11.06 -7.97 -10.09
N THR A 154 -9.77 -7.84 -9.75
CA THR A 154 -9.29 -7.91 -8.36
C THR A 154 -9.83 -6.74 -7.54
N THR A 155 -9.80 -5.53 -8.10
CA THR A 155 -10.34 -4.32 -7.45
C THR A 155 -11.81 -4.53 -7.04
N TYR A 156 -12.67 -4.89 -7.99
CA TYR A 156 -14.10 -5.11 -7.70
C TYR A 156 -14.32 -6.26 -6.72
N ARG A 157 -13.58 -7.36 -6.87
CA ARG A 157 -13.67 -8.49 -5.94
C ARG A 157 -13.37 -8.07 -4.52
N VAL A 158 -12.30 -7.32 -4.29
CA VAL A 158 -11.89 -6.89 -2.94
C VAL A 158 -12.93 -5.96 -2.32
N VAL A 159 -13.49 -5.02 -3.09
CA VAL A 159 -14.54 -4.12 -2.60
C VAL A 159 -15.82 -4.89 -2.26
N LEU A 160 -16.24 -5.82 -3.11
CA LEU A 160 -17.38 -6.71 -2.84
C LEU A 160 -17.16 -7.56 -1.59
N GLU A 161 -15.97 -8.19 -1.43
CA GLU A 161 -15.61 -8.94 -0.22
C GLU A 161 -15.65 -8.06 1.03
N THR A 162 -15.21 -6.79 0.92
CA THR A 162 -15.24 -5.85 2.04
C THR A 162 -16.69 -5.57 2.46
N TRP A 163 -17.59 -5.34 1.51
CA TRP A 163 -19.01 -5.18 1.77
C TRP A 163 -19.62 -6.44 2.38
N HIS A 164 -19.26 -7.63 1.91
CA HIS A 164 -19.73 -8.89 2.50
C HIS A 164 -19.33 -9.06 3.97
N ARG A 165 -18.20 -8.52 4.37
CA ARG A 165 -17.70 -8.54 5.77
C ARG A 165 -18.22 -7.40 6.63
N SER A 166 -18.81 -6.37 6.03
CA SER A 166 -19.40 -5.23 6.74
C SER A 166 -20.71 -5.61 7.44
N SER A 167 -20.99 -4.95 8.56
CA SER A 167 -22.28 -4.98 9.25
C SER A 167 -23.18 -3.80 8.87
N ASP A 168 -22.78 -2.95 7.92
CA ASP A 168 -23.52 -1.77 7.51
C ASP A 168 -24.87 -2.10 6.89
N ALA A 169 -25.89 -1.30 7.19
CA ALA A 169 -27.26 -1.47 6.67
C ALA A 169 -27.32 -1.36 5.14
N ALA A 170 -26.46 -0.57 4.52
CA ALA A 170 -26.39 -0.40 3.07
C ALA A 170 -25.76 -1.61 2.34
N LYS A 171 -25.23 -2.59 3.05
CA LYS A 171 -24.52 -3.76 2.52
C LYS A 171 -25.24 -4.40 1.33
N LYS A 172 -26.53 -4.73 1.48
CA LYS A 172 -27.28 -5.44 0.44
C LYS A 172 -27.43 -4.61 -0.83
N SER A 173 -27.69 -3.31 -0.71
CA SER A 173 -27.84 -2.40 -1.83
C SER A 173 -26.52 -2.17 -2.55
N GLN A 174 -25.43 -1.96 -1.81
CA GLN A 174 -24.11 -1.75 -2.39
C GLN A 174 -23.57 -2.99 -3.11
N ILE A 175 -23.76 -4.18 -2.54
CA ILE A 175 -23.37 -5.43 -3.21
C ILE A 175 -24.15 -5.60 -4.52
N ARG A 176 -25.47 -5.30 -4.54
CA ARG A 176 -26.28 -5.39 -5.77
C ARG A 176 -25.77 -4.43 -6.85
N LEU A 177 -25.50 -3.18 -6.49
CA LEU A 177 -24.97 -2.16 -7.42
C LEU A 177 -23.61 -2.56 -7.99
N LEU A 178 -22.68 -2.95 -7.14
CA LEU A 178 -21.34 -3.38 -7.54
C LEU A 178 -21.34 -4.65 -8.39
N THR A 179 -22.23 -5.61 -8.07
CA THR A 179 -22.39 -6.83 -8.86
C THR A 179 -22.90 -6.49 -10.27
N ARG A 180 -23.90 -5.63 -10.38
CA ARG A 180 -24.40 -5.18 -11.69
C ARG A 180 -23.29 -4.46 -12.49
N GLU A 181 -22.55 -3.58 -11.86
CA GLU A 181 -21.43 -2.85 -12.49
C GLU A 181 -20.34 -3.81 -12.95
N TYR A 182 -19.97 -4.78 -12.12
CA TYR A 182 -19.03 -5.84 -12.46
C TYR A 182 -19.49 -6.63 -13.69
N THR A 183 -20.75 -7.07 -13.71
CA THR A 183 -21.32 -7.83 -14.83
C THR A 183 -21.30 -7.06 -16.13
N VAL A 184 -21.65 -5.77 -16.10
CA VAL A 184 -21.60 -4.90 -17.30
C VAL A 184 -20.17 -4.73 -17.80
N ARG A 185 -19.20 -4.64 -16.89
CA ARG A 185 -17.82 -4.35 -17.23
C ARG A 185 -17.02 -5.57 -17.71
N PHE A 186 -17.22 -6.73 -17.09
CA PHE A 186 -16.39 -7.91 -17.31
C PHE A 186 -17.12 -9.09 -17.97
N GLY A 187 -18.44 -9.02 -18.12
CA GLY A 187 -19.26 -10.10 -18.65
C GLY A 187 -19.29 -11.31 -17.72
N GLY A 188 -20.39 -11.53 -17.03
CA GLY A 188 -20.53 -12.64 -16.08
C GLY A 188 -20.61 -12.20 -14.62
N SER A 189 -20.86 -13.15 -13.72
CA SER A 189 -21.01 -12.88 -12.29
C SER A 189 -19.65 -12.76 -11.61
N PRO A 190 -19.52 -11.92 -10.54
CA PRO A 190 -18.32 -11.92 -9.72
C PRO A 190 -18.01 -13.32 -9.18
N PRO A 191 -16.72 -13.68 -9.00
CA PRO A 191 -16.37 -14.98 -8.44
C PRO A 191 -16.98 -15.17 -7.06
N ALA A 192 -17.44 -16.38 -6.77
CA ALA A 192 -18.02 -16.72 -5.47
C ALA A 192 -17.00 -16.49 -4.35
N PHE A 193 -17.41 -15.82 -3.29
CA PHE A 193 -16.54 -15.59 -2.13
C PHE A 193 -16.47 -16.85 -1.28
N ARG A 194 -15.26 -17.31 -0.97
CA ARG A 194 -15.08 -18.37 0.03
C ARG A 194 -15.48 -17.81 1.39
N LYS A 195 -16.37 -18.55 2.08
CA LYS A 195 -16.79 -18.25 3.45
C LYS A 195 -15.62 -18.33 4.41
#